data_0adf62600b2ae798704c10ed658bce7f
#
_entry.id   0adf62600b2ae798704c10ed658bce7f
#
_cell.length_a   1.000
_cell.length_b   1.000
_cell.length_c   1.000
_cell.angle_alpha   90.00
_cell.angle_beta   90.00
_cell.angle_gamma   90.00
#
_symmetry.space_group_name_H-M   'P 1'
#
loop_
_entity.id
_entity.type
_entity.pdbx_description
1 polymer ?
#
loop_
_entity_poly.entity_id
_entity_poly.type
_entity_poly.pdbx_seq_one_letter_code
_entity_poly.pdbx_strand_id
1 'polypeptide(L)'
;AVIDLRKDSKTYGEIVHQVIAPTTGDEFHHFGWNACSASLSPLSGHAFLERRYLIVPGIRSSRIYIFDVKDPLKAKIHKVIEPEEVFEKTGYSRPHTIHCGPEGIYVSTLGGSGEDGTESPPGIFIMDCETFEIIGIYELDRGEQDKHYDFWWNLPQDYMVSSEWGLPPQFENGVVPEDLVGGKYGHKIHF
;
A
#
# COMPACT_ATOMS: atom_id res chain seq x y z
N ALA A 1 -2.70 -6.24 -15.54
CA ALA A 1 -2.53 -7.22 -16.62
C ALA A 1 -1.69 -8.40 -16.15
N VAL A 2 -1.92 -9.57 -16.74
CA VAL A 2 -1.11 -10.79 -16.56
C VAL A 2 -0.33 -11.02 -17.85
N ILE A 3 1.00 -11.14 -17.73
CA ILE A 3 1.90 -11.37 -18.86
C ILE A 3 2.44 -12.81 -18.75
N ASP A 4 2.43 -13.55 -19.84
CA ASP A 4 3.00 -14.89 -19.87
C ASP A 4 4.53 -14.82 -19.98
N LEU A 5 5.22 -15.29 -18.95
CA LEU A 5 6.69 -15.34 -18.89
C LEU A 5 7.26 -16.76 -19.05
N ARG A 6 6.46 -17.73 -19.46
CA ARG A 6 6.92 -19.11 -19.72
C ARG A 6 7.62 -19.16 -21.06
N LYS A 7 8.92 -19.39 -21.07
CA LYS A 7 9.79 -19.30 -22.26
C LYS A 7 9.35 -20.22 -23.42
N ASP A 8 8.74 -21.36 -23.11
CA ASP A 8 8.29 -22.35 -24.11
C ASP A 8 6.83 -22.15 -24.48
N SER A 9 6.17 -21.10 -24.02
CA SER A 9 4.79 -20.77 -24.35
C SER A 9 4.71 -20.03 -25.68
N LYS A 10 3.65 -20.31 -26.46
CA LYS A 10 3.35 -19.56 -27.68
C LYS A 10 2.97 -18.11 -27.42
N THR A 11 2.57 -17.79 -26.18
CA THR A 11 2.15 -16.46 -25.72
C THR A 11 3.21 -15.80 -24.85
N TYR A 12 4.47 -16.25 -24.93
CA TYR A 12 5.57 -15.63 -24.18
C TYR A 12 5.67 -14.12 -24.46
N GLY A 13 5.64 -13.32 -23.41
CA GLY A 13 5.68 -11.86 -23.48
C GLY A 13 4.34 -11.19 -23.80
N GLU A 14 3.28 -11.95 -24.06
CA GLU A 14 1.95 -11.40 -24.34
C GLU A 14 1.12 -11.21 -23.07
N ILE A 15 0.20 -10.25 -23.14
CA ILE A 15 -0.84 -10.09 -22.11
C ILE A 15 -1.89 -11.17 -22.32
N VAL A 16 -2.01 -12.09 -21.39
CA VAL A 16 -2.93 -13.24 -21.45
C VAL A 16 -4.20 -13.05 -20.64
N HIS A 17 -4.22 -12.07 -19.74
CA HIS A 17 -5.42 -11.69 -18.97
C HIS A 17 -5.33 -10.25 -18.47
N GLN A 18 -6.47 -9.60 -18.28
CA GLN A 18 -6.57 -8.26 -17.72
C GLN A 18 -7.74 -8.17 -16.75
N VAL A 19 -7.55 -7.41 -15.67
CA VAL A 19 -8.63 -6.97 -14.79
C VAL A 19 -8.64 -5.45 -14.82
N ILE A 20 -9.79 -4.88 -15.10
CA ILE A 20 -9.98 -3.42 -15.11
C ILE A 20 -10.56 -3.02 -13.76
N ALA A 21 -9.91 -2.06 -13.09
CA ALA A 21 -10.45 -1.47 -11.88
C ALA A 21 -11.68 -0.59 -12.22
N PRO A 22 -12.67 -0.53 -11.33
CA PRO A 22 -13.90 0.21 -11.59
C PRO A 22 -13.72 1.73 -11.57
N THR A 23 -12.60 2.21 -10.99
CA THR A 23 -12.31 3.64 -10.86
C THR A 23 -11.41 4.09 -11.99
N THR A 24 -11.86 5.08 -12.75
CA THR A 24 -11.07 5.70 -13.83
C THR A 24 -10.18 6.81 -13.27
N GLY A 25 -8.94 6.87 -13.73
CA GLY A 25 -7.99 7.91 -13.34
C GLY A 25 -7.36 7.73 -11.97
N ASP A 26 -7.53 6.57 -11.36
CA ASP A 26 -6.83 6.23 -10.13
C ASP A 26 -5.35 5.91 -10.42
N GLU A 27 -4.51 6.15 -9.45
CA GLU A 27 -3.09 5.88 -9.52
C GLU A 27 -2.73 4.74 -8.59
N PHE A 28 -2.41 3.58 -9.16
CA PHE A 28 -2.01 2.40 -8.40
C PHE A 28 -0.53 2.46 -8.04
N HIS A 29 -0.25 2.22 -6.78
CA HIS A 29 1.10 2.27 -6.25
C HIS A 29 1.50 0.96 -5.57
N HIS A 30 2.60 0.92 -4.91
CA HIS A 30 3.36 -0.14 -4.26
C HIS A 30 2.51 -1.29 -3.71
N PHE A 31 2.00 -2.12 -4.60
CA PHE A 31 1.18 -3.28 -4.27
C PHE A 31 1.96 -4.36 -3.52
N GLY A 32 1.26 -5.12 -2.71
CA GLY A 32 1.81 -6.23 -1.95
C GLY A 32 0.91 -7.44 -1.96
N TRP A 33 1.29 -8.44 -1.16
CA TRP A 33 0.57 -9.70 -1.05
C TRP A 33 -0.07 -9.85 0.33
N ASN A 34 -1.15 -10.66 0.39
CA ASN A 34 -1.77 -11.02 1.67
C ASN A 34 -0.88 -11.90 2.56
N ALA A 35 0.09 -12.58 1.98
CA ALA A 35 0.99 -13.47 2.70
C ALA A 35 2.42 -13.31 2.18
N CYS A 36 3.38 -13.35 3.09
CA CYS A 36 4.79 -13.19 2.78
C CYS A 36 5.47 -14.46 2.29
N SER A 37 6.66 -14.27 1.74
CA SER A 37 7.61 -15.37 1.56
C SER A 37 8.15 -15.87 2.90
N ALA A 38 8.81 -17.03 2.88
CA ALA A 38 9.34 -17.69 4.06
C ALA A 38 10.25 -16.83 4.96
N SER A 39 10.86 -15.76 4.43
CA SER A 39 11.72 -14.87 5.20
C SER A 39 11.01 -14.09 6.31
N LEU A 40 9.72 -13.74 6.11
CA LEU A 40 8.90 -13.08 7.12
C LEU A 40 7.95 -14.05 7.83
N SER A 41 7.57 -15.13 7.17
CA SER A 41 6.61 -16.11 7.67
C SER A 41 6.98 -16.77 9.01
N PRO A 42 8.23 -17.12 9.32
CA PRO A 42 8.56 -17.76 10.59
C PRO A 42 8.26 -16.90 11.82
N LEU A 43 8.19 -15.56 11.63
CA LEU A 43 7.93 -14.61 12.70
C LEU A 43 6.46 -14.15 12.72
N SER A 44 5.64 -14.67 11.81
CA SER A 44 4.24 -14.32 11.65
C SER A 44 3.35 -15.47 12.07
N GLY A 45 2.23 -15.18 12.73
CA GLY A 45 1.14 -16.14 12.93
C GLY A 45 0.50 -16.63 11.62
N HIS A 46 0.88 -16.06 10.50
CA HIS A 46 0.34 -16.30 9.16
C HIS A 46 1.27 -17.10 8.24
N ALA A 47 2.26 -17.78 8.81
CA ALA A 47 3.30 -18.53 8.07
C ALA A 47 2.77 -19.54 7.03
N PHE A 48 1.55 -20.02 7.21
CA PHE A 48 0.95 -21.06 6.37
C PHE A 48 -0.16 -20.54 5.44
N LEU A 49 -0.39 -19.22 5.39
CA LEU A 49 -1.38 -18.65 4.51
C LEU A 49 -0.96 -18.77 3.04
N GLU A 50 -1.94 -19.12 2.20
CA GLU A 50 -1.74 -19.12 0.75
C GLU A 50 -1.49 -17.68 0.27
N ARG A 51 -0.39 -17.46 -0.44
CA ARG A 51 -0.15 -16.21 -1.18
C ARG A 51 -1.04 -16.18 -2.41
N ARG A 52 -2.22 -15.65 -2.26
CA ARG A 52 -3.29 -15.70 -3.26
C ARG A 52 -3.78 -14.33 -3.68
N TYR A 53 -3.77 -13.41 -2.76
CA TYR A 53 -4.39 -12.11 -2.97
C TYR A 53 -3.34 -11.02 -3.17
N LEU A 54 -3.48 -10.31 -4.30
CA LEU A 54 -2.70 -9.12 -4.58
C LEU A 54 -3.48 -7.90 -4.11
N ILE A 55 -2.85 -7.09 -3.27
CA ILE A 55 -3.46 -5.91 -2.65
C ILE A 55 -2.84 -4.68 -3.30
N VAL A 56 -3.69 -3.85 -3.91
CA VAL A 56 -3.27 -2.73 -4.73
C VAL A 56 -3.92 -1.45 -4.21
N PRO A 57 -3.14 -0.51 -3.67
CA PRO A 57 -3.65 0.76 -3.21
C PRO A 57 -3.88 1.71 -4.40
N GLY A 58 -4.98 2.45 -4.35
CA GLY A 58 -5.29 3.55 -5.24
C GLY A 58 -5.12 4.88 -4.51
N ILE A 59 -4.07 5.61 -4.84
CA ILE A 59 -3.73 6.85 -4.13
C ILE A 59 -4.84 7.88 -4.27
N ARG A 60 -5.28 8.15 -5.50
CA ARG A 60 -6.24 9.23 -5.77
C ARG A 60 -7.62 8.95 -5.23
N SER A 61 -8.06 7.70 -5.29
CA SER A 61 -9.37 7.30 -4.78
C SER A 61 -9.38 6.98 -3.29
N SER A 62 -8.22 6.80 -2.67
CA SER A 62 -8.05 6.21 -1.32
C SER A 62 -8.65 4.81 -1.16
N ARG A 63 -8.92 4.10 -2.27
CA ARG A 63 -9.41 2.72 -2.26
C ARG A 63 -8.27 1.72 -2.15
N ILE A 64 -8.61 0.55 -1.64
CA ILE A 64 -7.71 -0.59 -1.70
C ILE A 64 -8.41 -1.72 -2.45
N TYR A 65 -7.80 -2.17 -3.54
CA TYR A 65 -8.31 -3.24 -4.37
C TYR A 65 -7.63 -4.55 -4.01
N ILE A 66 -8.40 -5.57 -3.76
CA ILE A 66 -7.92 -6.91 -3.45
C ILE A 66 -8.27 -7.82 -4.63
N PHE A 67 -7.24 -8.31 -5.30
CA PHE A 67 -7.40 -9.19 -6.45
C PHE A 67 -7.14 -10.65 -6.06
N ASP A 68 -8.09 -11.52 -6.37
CA ASP A 68 -7.85 -12.97 -6.33
C ASP A 68 -7.08 -13.38 -7.58
N VAL A 69 -5.84 -13.79 -7.39
CA VAL A 69 -4.93 -14.20 -8.46
C VAL A 69 -4.50 -15.66 -8.34
N LYS A 70 -5.29 -16.47 -7.64
CA LYS A 70 -5.04 -17.92 -7.50
C LYS A 70 -4.88 -18.61 -8.86
N ASP A 71 -5.76 -18.28 -9.80
CA ASP A 71 -5.60 -18.61 -11.21
C ASP A 71 -5.34 -17.31 -11.97
N PRO A 72 -4.09 -17.05 -12.41
CA PRO A 72 -3.75 -15.79 -13.08
C PRO A 72 -4.58 -15.53 -14.35
N LEU A 73 -5.02 -16.58 -15.04
CA LEU A 73 -5.84 -16.46 -16.24
C LEU A 73 -7.32 -16.16 -15.95
N LYS A 74 -7.69 -16.18 -14.68
CA LYS A 74 -9.03 -15.86 -14.16
C LYS A 74 -8.98 -14.87 -13.01
N ALA A 75 -7.91 -14.10 -12.94
CA ALA A 75 -7.75 -13.06 -11.92
C ALA A 75 -8.97 -12.13 -11.94
N LYS A 76 -9.42 -11.73 -10.76
CA LYS A 76 -10.60 -10.87 -10.59
C LYS A 76 -10.51 -10.06 -9.31
N ILE A 77 -11.27 -8.99 -9.23
CA ILE A 77 -11.47 -8.26 -7.98
C ILE A 77 -12.22 -9.18 -7.00
N HIS A 78 -11.64 -9.35 -5.83
CA HIS A 78 -12.22 -10.10 -4.71
C HIS A 78 -13.00 -9.18 -3.76
N LYS A 79 -12.36 -8.07 -3.37
CA LYS A 79 -12.91 -7.06 -2.47
C LYS A 79 -12.37 -5.69 -2.84
N VAL A 80 -13.16 -4.65 -2.58
CA VAL A 80 -12.70 -3.27 -2.59
C VAL A 80 -12.97 -2.73 -1.18
N ILE A 81 -11.97 -2.11 -0.58
CA ILE A 81 -12.12 -1.34 0.65
C ILE A 81 -12.32 0.11 0.22
N GLU A 82 -13.44 0.67 0.59
CA GLU A 82 -13.83 2.03 0.21
C GLU A 82 -13.12 3.08 1.08
N PRO A 83 -12.91 4.29 0.59
CA PRO A 83 -12.17 5.34 1.31
C PRO A 83 -12.82 5.71 2.64
N GLU A 84 -14.14 5.63 2.72
CA GLU A 84 -14.89 5.88 3.96
C GLU A 84 -14.51 4.87 5.04
N GLU A 85 -14.39 3.58 4.69
CA GLU A 85 -13.97 2.54 5.64
C GLU A 85 -12.55 2.79 6.15
N VAL A 86 -11.63 3.17 5.25
CA VAL A 86 -10.26 3.52 5.64
C VAL A 86 -10.26 4.68 6.61
N PHE A 87 -10.94 5.77 6.26
CA PHE A 87 -10.97 6.98 7.07
C PHE A 87 -11.67 6.80 8.41
N GLU A 88 -12.83 6.13 8.46
CA GLU A 88 -13.57 5.88 9.69
C GLU A 88 -12.78 5.06 10.72
N LYS A 89 -12.00 4.07 10.24
CA LYS A 89 -11.24 3.18 11.12
C LYS A 89 -9.86 3.70 11.50
N THR A 90 -9.27 4.59 10.71
CA THR A 90 -7.87 5.00 10.89
C THR A 90 -7.67 6.52 10.96
N GLY A 91 -8.57 7.31 10.40
CA GLY A 91 -8.39 8.73 10.15
C GLY A 91 -7.43 9.04 8.99
N TYR A 92 -6.97 8.02 8.25
CA TYR A 92 -5.97 8.15 7.19
C TYR A 92 -6.61 8.18 5.80
N SER A 93 -5.82 8.62 4.83
CA SER A 93 -6.20 8.63 3.41
C SER A 93 -4.98 8.34 2.51
N ARG A 94 -5.21 8.08 1.24
CA ARG A 94 -4.19 7.81 0.22
C ARG A 94 -3.25 6.66 0.60
N PRO A 95 -3.76 5.42 0.70
CA PRO A 95 -2.93 4.25 0.90
C PRO A 95 -1.90 4.15 -0.23
N HIS A 96 -0.66 3.85 0.13
CA HIS A 96 0.47 3.93 -0.79
C HIS A 96 1.25 2.61 -0.89
N THR A 97 1.81 2.12 0.20
CA THR A 97 2.65 0.91 0.19
C THR A 97 2.00 -0.22 0.98
N ILE A 98 2.07 -1.42 0.43
CA ILE A 98 1.53 -2.64 1.03
C ILE A 98 2.66 -3.62 1.31
N HIS A 99 2.82 -4.00 2.56
CA HIS A 99 3.70 -5.11 2.95
C HIS A 99 2.99 -6.06 3.90
N CYS A 100 3.13 -7.37 3.71
CA CYS A 100 2.75 -8.31 4.74
C CYS A 100 3.85 -8.37 5.81
N GLY A 101 3.46 -8.43 7.06
CA GLY A 101 4.36 -8.44 8.20
C GLY A 101 3.91 -9.39 9.30
N PRO A 102 4.51 -9.30 10.50
CA PRO A 102 4.24 -10.25 11.58
C PRO A 102 2.79 -10.30 12.03
N GLU A 103 2.10 -9.17 12.05
CA GLU A 103 0.75 -9.04 12.63
C GLU A 103 -0.37 -9.01 11.58
N GLY A 104 -0.01 -8.87 10.31
CA GLY A 104 -0.99 -8.74 9.23
C GLY A 104 -0.42 -8.08 7.98
N ILE A 105 -1.28 -7.40 7.25
CA ILE A 105 -0.93 -6.59 6.10
C ILE A 105 -0.79 -5.15 6.57
N TYR A 106 0.40 -4.61 6.44
CA TYR A 106 0.70 -3.22 6.79
C TYR A 106 0.51 -2.34 5.57
N VAL A 107 -0.16 -1.24 5.76
CA VAL A 107 -0.47 -0.27 4.72
C VAL A 107 0.01 1.11 5.14
N SER A 108 0.98 1.67 4.42
CA SER A 108 1.32 3.07 4.60
C SER A 108 0.34 3.98 3.88
N THR A 109 0.20 5.19 4.38
CA THR A 109 -0.67 6.21 3.81
C THR A 109 0.08 7.53 3.68
N LEU A 110 -0.21 8.26 2.62
CA LEU A 110 0.36 9.59 2.41
C LEU A 110 -0.42 10.69 3.14
N GLY A 111 -1.64 10.36 3.56
CA GLY A 111 -2.53 11.34 4.17
C GLY A 111 -2.99 12.44 3.21
N GLY A 112 -3.29 13.61 3.74
CA GLY A 112 -3.50 14.80 2.95
C GLY A 112 -4.82 14.86 2.21
N SER A 113 -5.93 14.47 2.83
CA SER A 113 -7.24 14.88 2.36
C SER A 113 -7.39 16.41 2.47
N GLY A 114 -8.33 16.97 1.73
CA GLY A 114 -8.50 18.41 1.66
C GLY A 114 -7.64 19.08 0.58
N GLU A 115 -7.96 20.35 0.29
CA GLU A 115 -7.33 21.10 -0.81
C GLU A 115 -5.85 21.42 -0.52
N ASP A 116 -5.51 21.66 0.74
CA ASP A 116 -4.13 21.96 1.17
C ASP A 116 -3.31 20.70 1.54
N GLY A 117 -3.94 19.54 1.53
CA GLY A 117 -3.28 18.28 1.83
C GLY A 117 -2.99 18.04 3.32
N THR A 118 -3.68 18.70 4.23
CA THR A 118 -3.39 18.61 5.67
C THR A 118 -4.50 17.94 6.52
N GLU A 119 -5.68 17.70 5.97
CA GLU A 119 -6.84 17.25 6.75
C GLU A 119 -6.73 15.81 7.29
N SER A 120 -5.95 14.97 6.65
CA SER A 120 -5.74 13.59 7.09
C SER A 120 -4.25 13.35 7.31
N PRO A 121 -3.83 12.93 8.51
CA PRO A 121 -2.43 12.63 8.74
C PRO A 121 -1.98 11.41 7.91
N PRO A 122 -0.70 11.30 7.59
CA PRO A 122 -0.11 10.06 7.09
C PRO A 122 0.07 9.06 8.24
N GLY A 123 0.29 7.81 7.91
CA GLY A 123 0.61 6.79 8.91
C GLY A 123 0.59 5.38 8.35
N ILE A 124 0.63 4.41 9.25
CA ILE A 124 0.55 2.99 8.93
C ILE A 124 -0.65 2.39 9.67
N PHE A 125 -1.43 1.57 8.98
CA PHE A 125 -2.45 0.76 9.60
C PHE A 125 -2.29 -0.72 9.22
N ILE A 126 -2.95 -1.59 9.96
CA ILE A 126 -2.87 -3.04 9.78
C ILE A 126 -4.23 -3.58 9.34
N MET A 127 -4.18 -4.50 8.38
CA MET A 127 -5.33 -5.30 7.95
C MET A 127 -5.09 -6.78 8.21
N ASP A 128 -6.16 -7.51 8.43
CA ASP A 128 -6.14 -8.97 8.52
C ASP A 128 -5.79 -9.61 7.17
N CYS A 129 -4.98 -10.66 7.19
CA CYS A 129 -4.46 -11.33 6.00
C CYS A 129 -5.49 -12.16 5.22
N GLU A 130 -6.62 -12.50 5.83
CA GLU A 130 -7.65 -13.38 5.25
C GLU A 130 -8.97 -12.66 5.01
N THR A 131 -9.43 -11.88 5.99
CA THR A 131 -10.70 -11.14 5.92
C THR A 131 -10.54 -9.76 5.27
N PHE A 132 -9.31 -9.22 5.28
CA PHE A 132 -8.98 -7.87 4.84
C PHE A 132 -9.73 -6.79 5.63
N GLU A 133 -10.09 -7.09 6.85
CA GLU A 133 -10.63 -6.10 7.78
C GLU A 133 -9.51 -5.21 8.32
N ILE A 134 -9.75 -3.93 8.41
CA ILE A 134 -8.83 -3.00 9.05
C ILE A 134 -8.89 -3.24 10.56
N ILE A 135 -7.76 -3.67 11.13
CA ILE A 135 -7.60 -3.96 12.56
C ILE A 135 -7.43 -2.68 13.36
N GLY A 136 -6.64 -1.73 12.85
CA GLY A 136 -6.39 -0.44 13.50
C GLY A 136 -5.10 0.21 13.01
N ILE A 137 -4.79 1.36 13.59
CA ILE A 137 -3.53 2.08 13.34
C ILE A 137 -2.36 1.36 14.01
N TYR A 138 -1.19 1.45 13.40
CA TYR A 138 0.04 0.82 13.91
C TYR A 138 0.78 1.72 14.90
N GLU A 139 0.97 2.99 14.55
CA GLU A 139 1.72 3.91 15.39
C GLU A 139 0.87 4.40 16.57
N LEU A 140 1.40 4.22 17.78
CA LEU A 140 0.82 4.78 19.00
C LEU A 140 1.23 6.25 19.21
N ASP A 141 2.48 6.57 18.86
CA ASP A 141 3.03 7.90 18.89
C ASP A 141 3.97 8.09 17.71
N ARG A 142 3.67 9.05 16.83
CA ARG A 142 4.48 9.37 15.65
C ARG A 142 5.43 10.53 15.88
N GLY A 143 5.42 11.11 17.08
CA GLY A 143 6.16 12.34 17.34
C GLY A 143 5.79 13.46 16.37
N GLU A 144 6.79 14.09 15.79
CA GLU A 144 6.62 15.22 14.85
C GLU A 144 6.53 14.78 13.38
N GLN A 145 6.32 13.49 13.08
CA GLN A 145 6.22 13.02 11.70
C GLN A 145 4.93 13.53 11.06
N ASP A 146 5.06 14.40 10.08
CA ASP A 146 3.96 15.02 9.33
C ASP A 146 3.86 14.51 7.88
N LYS A 147 4.82 13.71 7.43
CA LYS A 147 4.88 13.10 6.11
C LYS A 147 5.26 11.64 6.22
N HIS A 148 4.79 10.84 5.29
CA HIS A 148 5.11 9.41 5.20
C HIS A 148 5.18 8.98 3.74
N TYR A 149 5.93 7.92 3.46
CA TYR A 149 6.01 7.34 2.13
C TYR A 149 6.02 5.82 2.19
N ASP A 150 7.18 5.24 2.46
CA ASP A 150 7.41 3.81 2.49
C ASP A 150 8.05 3.40 3.81
N PHE A 151 8.05 2.11 4.10
CA PHE A 151 8.60 1.57 5.32
C PHE A 151 9.12 0.15 5.11
N TRP A 152 10.03 -0.28 5.98
CA TRP A 152 10.52 -1.65 6.02
C TRP A 152 10.98 -2.03 7.41
N TRP A 153 11.04 -3.33 7.68
CA TRP A 153 11.49 -3.85 8.98
C TRP A 153 12.92 -4.35 8.94
N ASN A 154 13.58 -4.21 10.09
CA ASN A 154 14.71 -5.03 10.48
C ASN A 154 14.24 -5.97 11.60
N LEU A 155 13.55 -7.05 11.24
CA LEU A 155 12.95 -7.97 12.20
C LEU A 155 13.96 -8.56 13.22
N PRO A 156 15.19 -8.91 12.84
CA PRO A 156 16.18 -9.41 13.81
C PRO A 156 16.56 -8.40 14.89
N GLN A 157 16.36 -7.12 14.66
CA GLN A 157 16.67 -6.03 15.59
C GLN A 157 15.44 -5.31 16.13
N ASP A 158 14.26 -5.81 15.76
CA ASP A 158 12.96 -5.37 16.27
C ASP A 158 12.69 -3.86 16.08
N TYR A 159 12.98 -3.36 14.88
CA TYR A 159 12.61 -2.00 14.50
C TYR A 159 12.11 -1.90 13.06
N MET A 160 11.33 -0.88 12.82
CA MET A 160 10.86 -0.46 11.49
C MET A 160 11.54 0.86 11.12
N VAL A 161 11.81 1.03 9.83
CA VAL A 161 12.30 2.28 9.25
C VAL A 161 11.24 2.80 8.32
N SER A 162 10.88 4.07 8.43
CA SER A 162 9.99 4.76 7.50
C SER A 162 10.64 6.01 6.93
N SER A 163 10.20 6.40 5.75
CA SER A 163 10.70 7.58 5.04
C SER A 163 9.61 8.61 4.82
N GLU A 164 9.99 9.86 4.69
CA GLU A 164 9.11 10.95 4.30
C GLU A 164 9.11 11.16 2.78
N TRP A 165 8.04 11.77 2.27
CA TRP A 165 7.93 12.28 0.90
C TRP A 165 7.35 13.70 0.91
N GLY A 166 6.34 13.96 0.11
CA GLY A 166 5.62 15.22 0.04
C GLY A 166 4.17 15.10 0.48
N LEU A 167 3.51 16.20 0.67
CA LEU A 167 2.06 16.22 0.74
C LEU A 167 1.46 16.01 -0.66
N PRO A 168 0.28 15.40 -0.77
CA PRO A 168 -0.35 15.09 -2.07
C PRO A 168 -0.39 16.24 -3.08
N PRO A 169 -0.74 17.47 -2.73
CA PRO A 169 -0.73 18.59 -3.67
C PRO A 169 0.66 18.88 -4.29
N GLN A 170 1.74 18.44 -3.65
CA GLN A 170 3.10 18.67 -4.12
C GLN A 170 3.56 17.70 -5.21
N PHE A 171 2.86 16.57 -5.40
CA PHE A 171 3.29 15.54 -6.36
C PHE A 171 2.17 14.98 -7.24
N GLU A 172 0.89 15.01 -6.84
CA GLU A 172 -0.23 14.38 -7.60
C GLU A 172 -0.42 14.97 -9.00
N ASN A 173 -0.04 16.21 -9.21
CA ASN A 173 -0.12 16.88 -10.51
C ASN A 173 1.26 17.20 -11.10
N GLY A 174 2.28 16.47 -10.66
CA GLY A 174 3.68 16.69 -10.97
C GLY A 174 4.42 17.39 -9.84
N VAL A 175 5.75 17.25 -9.84
CA VAL A 175 6.62 17.88 -8.84
C VAL A 175 6.64 19.39 -9.03
N VAL A 176 6.50 20.12 -7.94
CA VAL A 176 6.59 21.59 -7.91
C VAL A 176 8.05 21.98 -7.62
N PRO A 177 8.81 22.49 -8.62
CA PRO A 177 10.23 22.76 -8.43
C PRO A 177 10.54 23.78 -7.33
N GLU A 178 9.67 24.77 -7.14
CA GLU A 178 9.79 25.79 -6.11
C GLU A 178 9.66 25.20 -4.70
N ASP A 179 8.80 24.21 -4.55
CA ASP A 179 8.62 23.50 -3.28
C ASP A 179 9.82 22.60 -2.99
N LEU A 180 10.41 21.99 -4.02
CA LEU A 180 11.62 21.18 -3.88
C LEU A 180 12.80 22.06 -3.43
N VAL A 181 13.05 23.18 -4.11
CA VAL A 181 14.11 24.12 -3.75
C VAL A 181 13.85 24.78 -2.40
N GLY A 182 12.58 25.02 -2.07
CA GLY A 182 12.13 25.56 -0.79
C GLY A 182 12.19 24.58 0.40
N GLY A 183 12.61 23.32 0.17
CA GLY A 183 12.76 22.32 1.23
C GLY A 183 11.43 21.87 1.85
N LYS A 184 10.32 21.97 1.11
CA LYS A 184 9.00 21.58 1.63
C LYS A 184 8.73 20.07 1.56
N TYR A 185 9.50 19.35 0.74
CA TYR A 185 9.43 17.88 0.70
C TYR A 185 10.09 17.28 1.93
N GLY A 186 9.58 16.16 2.37
CA GLY A 186 10.16 15.41 3.47
C GLY A 186 11.55 14.89 3.15
N HIS A 187 12.41 14.86 4.13
CA HIS A 187 13.82 14.48 4.01
C HIS A 187 14.33 13.71 5.23
N LYS A 188 13.41 13.26 6.08
CA LYS A 188 13.73 12.51 7.29
C LYS A 188 13.51 11.02 7.07
N ILE A 189 14.20 10.23 7.87
CA ILE A 189 13.98 8.81 8.08
C ILE A 189 13.70 8.60 9.56
N HIS A 190 12.68 7.82 9.85
CA HIS A 190 12.22 7.54 11.21
C HIS A 190 12.49 6.07 11.56
N PHE A 191 12.80 5.82 12.82
CA PHE A 191 13.09 4.50 13.38
C PHE A 191 12.17 4.19 14.55
#